data_2bb26af168fa8a8d79b13dc642908d8c
#
_entry.id   2bb26af168fa8a8d79b13dc642908d8c
#
_cell.length_a   1.000
_cell.length_b   1.000
_cell.length_c   1.000
_cell.angle_alpha   90.00
_cell.angle_beta   90.00
_cell.angle_gamma   90.00
#
_symmetry.space_group_name_H-M   'P 1'
#
loop_
_entity.id
_entity.type
_entity.pdbx_description
1 polymer ?
#
loop_
_entity_poly.entity_id
_entity_poly.type
_entity_poly.pdbx_seq_one_letter_code
_entity_poly.pdbx_strand_id
1 'polypeptide(L)'
;MTLCSDELISRRNMMELLNRKKTGKVERPVKVLQFGEGNFLRAFVDYMIDIANEQGRFNGDIVLVKPIEFGSLDRFHEQECQYTVQLRGIVDGEPKRINRIVTSVADAVDAYGEYEKYAAFAKLDTLRYI
;
A
#
# COMPACT_ATOMS: atom_id res chain seq x y z
N MET A 1 34.21 -4.00 19.70
CA MET A 1 34.47 -3.40 18.39
C MET A 1 33.38 -2.36 18.13
N THR A 2 33.71 -1.09 18.25
CA THR A 2 32.77 0.03 18.03
C THR A 2 32.69 0.31 16.54
N LEU A 3 31.52 0.15 15.92
CA LEU A 3 31.31 0.54 14.54
C LEU A 3 31.46 2.05 14.43
N CYS A 4 32.20 2.52 13.42
CA CYS A 4 32.36 3.93 13.11
C CYS A 4 30.98 4.56 12.80
N SER A 5 30.77 5.83 13.19
CA SER A 5 29.53 6.56 12.96
C SER A 5 29.08 6.55 11.49
N ASP A 6 30.03 6.52 10.56
CA ASP A 6 29.76 6.49 9.12
C ASP A 6 29.19 5.13 8.66
N GLU A 7 29.60 4.02 9.26
CA GLU A 7 29.01 2.70 8.97
C GLU A 7 27.59 2.57 9.51
N LEU A 8 27.29 3.19 10.65
CA LEU A 8 25.95 3.23 11.22
C LEU A 8 25.01 4.10 10.40
N ILE A 9 25.50 5.22 9.86
CA ILE A 9 24.76 6.09 8.95
C ILE A 9 24.53 5.39 7.60
N SER A 10 25.53 4.68 7.08
CA SER A 10 25.41 3.88 5.85
C SER A 10 24.37 2.77 6.01
N ARG A 11 24.31 2.07 7.13
CA ARG A 11 23.30 1.04 7.41
C ARG A 11 21.90 1.59 7.61
N ARG A 12 21.74 2.82 8.12
CA ARG A 12 20.45 3.52 8.19
C ARG A 12 19.91 3.91 6.81
N ASN A 13 20.78 4.18 5.85
CA ASN A 13 20.40 4.55 4.49
C ASN A 13 20.16 3.34 3.56
N MET A 14 20.36 2.10 4.03
CA MET A 14 20.14 0.87 3.25
C MET A 14 18.78 0.22 3.53
N MET A 15 17.75 0.99 3.83
CA MET A 15 16.39 0.45 3.76
C MET A 15 16.01 0.27 2.30
N GLU A 16 16.00 -0.98 1.84
CA GLU A 16 15.58 -1.29 0.49
C GLU A 16 14.10 -0.99 0.31
N LEU A 17 13.78 -0.26 -0.76
CA LEU A 17 12.40 -0.02 -1.16
C LEU A 17 11.71 -1.34 -1.51
N LEU A 18 10.44 -1.44 -1.14
CA LEU A 18 9.58 -2.55 -1.56
C LEU A 18 9.38 -2.51 -3.07
N ASN A 19 9.29 -3.68 -3.68
CA ASN A 19 8.85 -3.83 -5.07
C ASN A 19 8.10 -5.14 -5.24
N ARG A 20 7.34 -5.27 -6.32
CA ARG A 20 6.47 -6.43 -6.59
C ARG A 20 7.23 -7.74 -6.70
N LYS A 21 8.45 -7.71 -7.23
CA LYS A 21 9.29 -8.91 -7.32
C LYS A 21 9.70 -9.41 -5.93
N LYS A 22 10.10 -8.52 -5.03
CA LYS A 22 10.52 -8.88 -3.66
C LYS A 22 9.37 -9.38 -2.81
N THR A 23 8.20 -8.76 -2.94
CA THR A 23 7.02 -9.11 -2.13
C THR A 23 6.25 -10.29 -2.68
N GLY A 24 6.50 -10.70 -3.93
CA GLY A 24 5.74 -11.75 -4.58
C GLY A 24 4.29 -11.35 -4.87
N LYS A 25 4.03 -10.06 -5.11
CA LYS A 25 2.68 -9.58 -5.40
C LYS A 25 2.04 -10.33 -6.56
N VAL A 26 0.86 -10.87 -6.31
CA VAL A 26 0.00 -11.49 -7.32
C VAL A 26 -0.87 -10.43 -7.97
N GLU A 27 -0.94 -10.40 -9.30
CA GLU A 27 -1.86 -9.54 -10.03
C GLU A 27 -3.31 -10.04 -9.88
N ARG A 28 -4.21 -9.13 -9.53
CA ARG A 28 -5.64 -9.40 -9.35
C ARG A 28 -6.46 -8.36 -10.11
N PRO A 29 -7.71 -8.68 -10.49
CA PRO A 29 -8.58 -7.69 -11.09
C PRO A 29 -8.85 -6.53 -10.12
N VAL A 30 -8.89 -5.31 -10.62
CA VAL A 30 -9.25 -4.13 -9.83
C VAL A 30 -10.74 -4.20 -9.53
N LYS A 31 -11.08 -4.30 -8.25
CA LYS A 31 -12.46 -4.37 -7.77
C LYS A 31 -12.89 -3.17 -6.94
N VAL A 32 -11.93 -2.40 -6.45
CA VAL A 32 -12.19 -1.26 -5.56
C VAL A 32 -11.52 -0.01 -6.11
N LEU A 33 -12.28 1.06 -6.18
CA LEU A 33 -11.78 2.41 -6.44
C LEU A 33 -11.93 3.21 -5.14
N GLN A 34 -10.82 3.47 -4.45
CA GLN A 34 -10.82 4.09 -3.14
C GLN A 34 -10.43 5.57 -3.23
N PHE A 35 -11.33 6.44 -2.84
CA PHE A 35 -11.05 7.87 -2.72
C PHE A 35 -10.40 8.19 -1.38
N GLY A 36 -9.14 8.51 -1.43
CA GLY A 36 -8.29 8.77 -0.27
C GLY A 36 -7.17 7.75 -0.14
N GLU A 37 -5.97 8.26 0.07
CA GLU A 37 -4.74 7.49 0.21
C GLU A 37 -4.11 7.66 1.59
N GLY A 38 -4.87 8.18 2.55
CA GLY A 38 -4.40 8.46 3.90
C GLY A 38 -4.09 7.22 4.72
N ASN A 39 -3.32 7.41 5.79
CA ASN A 39 -2.84 6.34 6.66
C ASN A 39 -3.97 5.50 7.26
N PHE A 40 -5.12 6.10 7.55
CA PHE A 40 -6.26 5.38 8.12
C PHE A 40 -6.78 4.30 7.18
N LEU A 41 -7.12 4.66 5.95
CA LEU A 41 -7.65 3.70 4.97
C LEU A 41 -6.62 2.61 4.63
N ARG A 42 -5.37 3.01 4.47
CA ARG A 42 -4.26 2.07 4.19
C ARG A 42 -4.04 1.04 5.29
N ALA A 43 -4.16 1.44 6.54
CA ALA A 43 -3.97 0.55 7.68
C ALA A 43 -5.25 -0.18 8.10
N PHE A 44 -6.40 0.16 7.54
CA PHE A 44 -7.69 -0.43 7.87
C PHE A 44 -8.30 -1.18 6.68
N VAL A 45 -8.85 -0.48 5.71
CA VAL A 45 -9.57 -1.13 4.59
C VAL A 45 -8.61 -1.92 3.70
N ASP A 46 -7.51 -1.30 3.27
CA ASP A 46 -6.55 -1.95 2.38
C ASP A 46 -5.87 -3.15 3.06
N TYR A 47 -5.58 -3.03 4.34
CA TYR A 47 -5.05 -4.10 5.19
C TYR A 47 -6.04 -5.28 5.28
N MET A 48 -7.33 -5.02 5.48
CA MET A 48 -8.36 -6.06 5.56
C MET A 48 -8.56 -6.76 4.22
N ILE A 49 -8.55 -6.01 3.11
CA ILE A 49 -8.64 -6.59 1.76
C ILE A 49 -7.40 -7.44 1.45
N ASP A 50 -6.22 -7.01 1.88
CA ASP A 50 -5.00 -7.79 1.74
C ASP A 50 -5.08 -9.15 2.45
N ILE A 51 -5.60 -9.18 3.68
CA ILE A 51 -5.86 -10.43 4.40
C ILE A 51 -6.91 -11.29 3.68
N ALA A 52 -7.98 -10.68 3.20
CA ALA A 52 -9.03 -11.41 2.48
C ALA A 52 -8.51 -12.02 1.17
N ASN A 53 -7.60 -11.34 0.48
CA ASN A 53 -6.91 -11.87 -0.70
C ASN A 53 -6.01 -13.06 -0.34
N GLU A 54 -5.24 -12.96 0.73
CA GLU A 54 -4.38 -14.05 1.22
C GLU A 54 -5.20 -15.30 1.56
N GLN A 55 -6.40 -15.12 2.11
CA GLN A 55 -7.32 -16.20 2.41
C GLN A 55 -8.13 -16.70 1.20
N GLY A 56 -7.90 -16.16 0.02
CA GLY A 56 -8.63 -16.53 -1.21
C GLY A 56 -10.11 -16.12 -1.23
N ARG A 57 -10.51 -15.16 -0.38
CA ARG A 57 -11.92 -14.76 -0.20
C ARG A 57 -12.36 -13.58 -1.05
N PHE A 58 -11.45 -12.73 -1.49
CA PHE A 58 -11.80 -11.52 -2.23
C PHE A 58 -11.32 -11.54 -3.68
N ASN A 59 -10.08 -11.90 -3.92
CA ASN A 59 -9.43 -11.91 -5.25
C ASN A 59 -9.63 -10.59 -5.99
N GLY A 60 -9.20 -9.49 -5.40
CA GLY A 60 -9.33 -8.17 -6.00
C GLY A 60 -8.31 -7.18 -5.46
N ASP A 61 -7.89 -6.27 -6.30
CA ASP A 61 -7.00 -5.18 -5.96
C ASP A 61 -7.76 -3.84 -5.87
N ILE A 62 -7.10 -2.90 -5.23
CA ILE A 62 -7.57 -1.54 -4.99
C ILE A 62 -6.78 -0.58 -5.87
N VAL A 63 -7.44 0.41 -6.45
CA VAL A 63 -6.81 1.62 -6.97
C VAL A 63 -7.11 2.76 -6.03
N LEU A 64 -6.05 3.40 -5.53
CA LEU A 64 -6.17 4.60 -4.71
C LEU A 64 -6.35 5.83 -5.60
N VAL A 65 -7.28 6.68 -5.25
CA VAL A 65 -7.49 7.97 -5.90
C VAL A 65 -7.13 9.09 -4.93
N LYS A 66 -6.18 9.94 -5.31
CA LYS A 66 -5.90 11.17 -4.58
C LYS A 66 -6.94 12.22 -5.00
N PRO A 67 -7.89 12.57 -4.09
CA PRO A 67 -9.04 13.40 -4.44
C PRO A 67 -8.81 14.90 -4.22
N ILE A 68 -7.60 15.29 -3.87
CA ILE A 68 -7.22 16.67 -3.59
C ILE A 68 -6.02 17.09 -4.44
N GLU A 69 -5.91 18.38 -4.71
CA GLU A 69 -4.84 18.93 -5.54
C GLU A 69 -3.46 18.82 -4.88
N PHE A 70 -3.40 18.89 -3.56
CA PHE A 70 -2.16 18.90 -2.80
C PHE A 70 -1.65 17.49 -2.50
N GLY A 71 -0.34 17.40 -2.23
CA GLY A 71 0.34 16.15 -1.92
C GLY A 71 0.85 15.43 -3.14
N SER A 72 1.68 14.40 -2.92
CA SER A 72 2.32 13.61 -3.96
C SER A 72 2.12 12.12 -3.73
N LEU A 73 1.99 11.36 -4.82
CA LEU A 73 1.96 9.91 -4.84
C LEU A 73 3.35 9.29 -5.13
N ASP A 74 4.40 10.09 -5.26
CA ASP A 74 5.72 9.62 -5.69
C ASP A 74 6.26 8.49 -4.83
N ARG A 75 6.19 8.61 -3.50
CA ARG A 75 6.63 7.56 -2.58
C ARG A 75 5.83 6.27 -2.70
N PHE A 76 4.56 6.37 -3.11
CA PHE A 76 3.75 5.20 -3.42
C PHE A 76 4.27 4.48 -4.65
N HIS A 77 4.54 5.23 -5.71
CA HIS A 77 5.03 4.68 -6.98
C HIS A 77 6.45 4.14 -6.87
N GLU A 78 7.32 4.78 -6.08
CA GLU A 78 8.68 4.28 -5.81
C GLU A 78 8.69 2.87 -5.22
N GLN A 79 7.67 2.51 -4.46
CA GLN A 79 7.50 1.17 -3.89
C GLN A 79 6.45 0.32 -4.64
N GLU A 80 6.12 0.71 -5.89
CA GLU A 80 5.12 0.01 -6.70
C GLU A 80 3.78 -0.18 -5.98
N CYS A 81 3.34 0.84 -5.26
CA CYS A 81 2.13 0.90 -4.45
C CYS A 81 2.07 -0.09 -3.29
N GLN A 82 3.20 -0.54 -2.79
CA GLN A 82 3.29 -1.42 -1.63
C GLN A 82 3.83 -0.68 -0.42
N TYR A 83 3.40 -1.11 0.76
CA TYR A 83 3.82 -0.48 2.01
C TYR A 83 3.68 -1.45 3.18
N THR A 84 4.35 -1.11 4.29
CA THR A 84 4.26 -1.89 5.53
C THR A 84 3.31 -1.23 6.51
N VAL A 85 2.36 -2.00 7.01
CA VAL A 85 1.54 -1.63 8.17
C VAL A 85 2.15 -2.24 9.42
N GLN A 86 2.39 -1.41 10.41
CA GLN A 86 2.85 -1.85 11.71
C GLN A 86 1.74 -1.70 12.75
N LEU A 87 1.25 -2.82 13.25
CA LEU A 87 0.31 -2.86 14.37
C LEU A 87 1.09 -2.96 15.68
N ARG A 88 0.74 -2.11 16.63
CA ARG A 88 1.30 -2.13 17.97
C ARG A 88 0.18 -2.19 18.98
N GLY A 89 0.30 -3.06 19.95
CA GLY A 89 -0.72 -3.21 20.98
C GLY A 89 -0.25 -4.08 22.13
N ILE A 90 -1.13 -4.26 23.10
CA ILE A 90 -0.92 -5.16 24.23
C ILE A 90 -1.83 -6.36 24.02
N VAL A 91 -1.26 -7.55 24.02
CA VAL A 91 -1.98 -8.82 23.89
C VAL A 91 -1.58 -9.69 25.09
N ASP A 92 -2.55 -10.13 25.88
CA ASP A 92 -2.34 -10.92 27.09
C ASP A 92 -1.35 -10.24 28.08
N GLY A 93 -1.46 -8.92 28.24
CA GLY A 93 -0.59 -8.13 29.12
C GLY A 93 0.80 -7.81 28.59
N GLU A 94 1.16 -8.32 27.41
CA GLU A 94 2.48 -8.12 26.81
C GLU A 94 2.43 -7.22 25.57
N PRO A 95 3.39 -6.30 25.39
CA PRO A 95 3.46 -5.48 24.20
C PRO A 95 3.80 -6.34 22.98
N LYS A 96 2.97 -6.26 21.95
CA LYS A 96 3.19 -6.94 20.66
C LYS A 96 3.30 -5.95 19.51
N ARG A 97 4.13 -6.32 18.54
CA ARG A 97 4.30 -5.60 17.28
C ARG A 97 4.18 -6.59 16.14
N ILE A 98 3.27 -6.31 15.21
CA ILE A 98 3.04 -7.11 14.02
C ILE A 98 3.29 -6.21 12.81
N ASN A 99 4.13 -6.64 11.89
CA ASN A 99 4.38 -5.98 10.61
C ASN A 99 3.74 -6.79 9.50
N ARG A 100 3.01 -6.11 8.62
CA ARG A 100 2.46 -6.71 7.41
C ARG A 100 2.78 -5.85 6.20
N ILE A 101 3.30 -6.45 5.16
CA ILE A 101 3.42 -5.80 3.85
C ILE A 101 2.08 -5.94 3.15
N VAL A 102 1.46 -4.79 2.85
CA VAL A 102 0.18 -4.74 2.12
C VAL A 102 0.48 -4.73 0.62
N THR A 103 -0.10 -5.68 -0.09
CA THR A 103 0.06 -5.88 -1.54
C THR A 103 -1.26 -5.79 -2.30
N SER A 104 -2.33 -5.39 -1.63
CA SER A 104 -3.67 -5.28 -2.22
C SER A 104 -3.89 -4.05 -3.10
N VAL A 105 -2.92 -3.14 -3.16
CA VAL A 105 -3.02 -1.92 -3.98
C VAL A 105 -2.34 -2.15 -5.32
N ALA A 106 -3.12 -2.01 -6.40
CA ALA A 106 -2.62 -2.17 -7.77
C ALA A 106 -1.96 -0.89 -8.30
N ASP A 107 -2.57 0.25 -8.02
CA ASP A 107 -2.11 1.56 -8.50
C ASP A 107 -2.63 2.69 -7.61
N ALA A 108 -2.05 3.86 -7.79
CA ALA A 108 -2.50 5.10 -7.17
C ALA A 108 -2.53 6.20 -8.24
N VAL A 109 -3.63 6.91 -8.33
CA VAL A 109 -3.87 7.91 -9.38
C VAL A 109 -4.25 9.26 -8.79
N ASP A 110 -3.72 10.32 -9.39
CA ASP A 110 -4.09 11.69 -9.07
C ASP A 110 -5.26 12.13 -9.95
N ALA A 111 -6.43 12.33 -9.35
CA ALA A 111 -7.62 12.75 -10.08
C ALA A 111 -7.48 14.12 -10.75
N TYR A 112 -6.63 14.99 -10.22
CA TYR A 112 -6.36 16.31 -10.80
C TYR A 112 -5.33 16.26 -11.93
N GLY A 113 -4.20 15.60 -11.72
CA GLY A 113 -3.10 15.55 -12.68
C GLY A 113 -3.26 14.46 -13.75
N GLU A 114 -4.00 13.40 -13.45
CA GLU A 114 -4.13 12.21 -14.31
C GLU A 114 -5.60 11.85 -14.56
N TYR A 115 -6.44 12.83 -14.86
CA TYR A 115 -7.89 12.65 -14.98
C TYR A 115 -8.29 11.52 -15.95
N GLU A 116 -7.65 11.41 -17.10
CA GLU A 116 -7.98 10.38 -18.10
C GLU A 116 -7.70 8.97 -17.57
N LYS A 117 -6.60 8.79 -16.83
CA LYS A 117 -6.26 7.53 -16.18
C LYS A 117 -7.27 7.20 -15.07
N TYR A 118 -7.62 8.17 -14.25
CA TYR A 118 -8.67 8.05 -13.24
C TYR A 118 -10.01 7.63 -13.85
N ALA A 119 -10.44 8.33 -14.90
CA ALA A 119 -11.71 8.05 -15.59
C ALA A 119 -11.72 6.65 -16.24
N ALA A 120 -10.55 6.15 -16.70
CA ALA A 120 -10.43 4.81 -17.24
C ALA A 120 -10.67 3.73 -16.18
N PHE A 121 -10.18 3.92 -14.95
CA PHE A 121 -10.46 2.99 -13.85
C PHE A 121 -11.95 2.90 -13.51
N ALA A 122 -12.68 4.01 -13.58
CA ALA A 122 -14.12 4.03 -13.32
C ALA A 122 -14.94 3.23 -14.35
N LYS A 123 -14.36 2.91 -15.50
CA LYS A 123 -15.01 2.15 -16.58
C LYS A 123 -14.70 0.65 -16.56
N LEU A 124 -13.92 0.17 -15.61
CA LEU A 124 -13.56 -1.24 -15.54
C LEU A 124 -14.76 -2.13 -15.20
N ASP A 125 -14.99 -3.16 -16.01
CA ASP A 125 -16.06 -4.14 -15.77
C ASP A 125 -15.87 -4.94 -14.48
N THR A 126 -14.64 -5.01 -13.98
CA THR A 126 -14.29 -5.70 -12.74
C THR A 126 -14.62 -4.90 -11.48
N LEU A 127 -14.86 -3.60 -11.61
CA LEU A 127 -15.13 -2.70 -10.47
C LEU A 127 -16.41 -3.12 -9.75
N ARG A 128 -16.36 -3.19 -8.43
CA ARG A 128 -17.48 -3.60 -7.57
C ARG A 128 -17.80 -2.60 -6.46
N TYR A 129 -16.78 -1.89 -5.98
CA TYR A 129 -16.89 -0.99 -4.83
C TYR A 129 -16.22 0.35 -5.13
N ILE A 130 -16.83 1.39 -4.62
CA ILE A 130 -16.33 2.76 -4.64
C ILE A 130 -16.45 3.33 -3.24
#